data_50195ad2d7c24dfa0fccf872b5c9e90e
#
_entry.id   50195ad2d7c24dfa0fccf872b5c9e90e
#
_cell.length_a   1.000
_cell.length_b   1.000
_cell.length_c   1.000
_cell.angle_alpha   90.00
_cell.angle_beta   90.00
_cell.angle_gamma   90.00
#
_symmetry.space_group_name_H-M   'P 1'
#
loop_
_entity.id
_entity.type
_entity.pdbx_description
1 polymer ?
#
loop_
_entity_poly.entity_id
_entity_poly.type
_entity_poly.pdbx_seq_one_letter_code
_entity_poly.pdbx_strand_id
1 'polypeptide(L)'
;MTTDKYAINDKILPPAERFDVVVVGAGSAGTAAAIAATQAGKTVLLVDENPVSGAAMGNDTPLFFGGRMTAATQNSARMLEQVFASNPALEAAFEAGADVRLGTAAWGLYRNGPAITALPEAMLGLVDHERSWMVGFGQLVLATGARDLVLGFAGWDQPGVMGAQAFAALLTRYDALASRRVLILGSGALALEIALSATMRGIEVAGLVEVLDTVQGPTALIEQVRAAGIAIHTGHTLSATRRGIDGTEGATLTALVDGTTVAIDCDTICLAIGQVPAIELLAACGAQPDETISLVGDCAGPAPDMAYVQAWARALGRYAPGETIVCQCEDVTRADLLGVQPPRYLERPVPMAARSLATLAADGPAHPDQIKRLTRAGMGPCQGRRCREQVACLLADATNTPVEQVPTASYRAPVRPVPLRLLADWEEGAAMIAGWDVWFGIPTQWTPYAIVGTPEEAEHVSIVGGYSHV
;
A
#
# COMPACT_ATOMS: atom_id res chain seq x y z
N MET A 1 -15.46 -2.61 43.49
CA MET A 1 -16.33 -2.01 42.48
C MET A 1 -16.61 -3.09 41.47
N THR A 2 -17.84 -3.54 41.33
CA THR A 2 -18.25 -4.47 40.28
C THR A 2 -18.22 -3.69 38.97
N THR A 3 -17.24 -3.97 38.11
CA THR A 3 -17.15 -3.38 36.78
C THR A 3 -18.39 -3.80 35.99
N ASP A 4 -19.21 -2.86 35.58
CA ASP A 4 -20.35 -3.16 34.71
C ASP A 4 -19.82 -3.71 33.36
N LYS A 5 -19.94 -5.03 33.19
CA LYS A 5 -19.45 -5.70 32.00
C LYS A 5 -20.17 -5.27 30.70
N TYR A 6 -21.31 -4.62 30.80
CA TYR A 6 -22.08 -4.08 29.67
C TYR A 6 -21.75 -2.62 29.35
N ALA A 7 -21.01 -1.91 30.23
CA ALA A 7 -20.58 -0.57 29.95
C ALA A 7 -19.59 -0.58 28.76
N ILE A 8 -19.76 0.30 27.80
CA ILE A 8 -18.84 0.45 26.65
C ILE A 8 -17.67 1.39 26.96
N ASN A 9 -17.82 2.25 27.97
CA ASN A 9 -16.77 3.16 28.42
C ASN A 9 -15.76 2.46 29.31
N ASP A 10 -14.55 2.98 29.42
CA ASP A 10 -13.45 2.52 30.28
C ASP A 10 -12.95 1.10 30.03
N LYS A 11 -13.25 0.53 28.85
CA LYS A 11 -12.75 -0.79 28.44
C LYS A 11 -11.35 -0.70 27.84
N ILE A 12 -11.06 0.39 27.15
CA ILE A 12 -9.77 0.64 26.50
C ILE A 12 -9.01 1.62 27.38
N LEU A 13 -7.80 1.24 27.78
CA LEU A 13 -6.94 2.10 28.57
C LEU A 13 -6.42 3.26 27.71
N PRO A 14 -6.26 4.45 28.30
CA PRO A 14 -5.55 5.54 27.64
C PRO A 14 -4.14 5.10 27.25
N PRO A 15 -3.62 5.55 26.09
CA PRO A 15 -2.27 5.25 25.68
C PRO A 15 -1.27 5.82 26.70
N ALA A 16 -0.17 5.08 26.93
CA ALA A 16 0.87 5.50 27.89
C ALA A 16 1.65 6.73 27.41
N GLU A 17 1.73 6.93 26.12
CA GLU A 17 2.42 8.05 25.49
C GLU A 17 1.40 8.98 24.82
N ARG A 18 1.56 10.29 24.99
CA ARG A 18 0.71 11.29 24.36
C ARG A 18 1.52 12.50 23.91
N PHE A 19 1.23 13.00 22.72
CA PHE A 19 1.88 14.16 22.13
C PHE A 19 0.85 15.23 21.71
N ASP A 20 1.24 16.49 21.72
CA ASP A 20 0.40 17.56 21.18
C ASP A 20 0.24 17.38 19.67
N VAL A 21 1.31 16.99 18.98
CA VAL A 21 1.33 16.74 17.54
C VAL A 21 2.06 15.43 17.24
N VAL A 22 1.43 14.57 16.46
CA VAL A 22 2.07 13.39 15.87
C VAL A 22 2.18 13.60 14.35
N VAL A 23 3.38 13.42 13.80
CA VAL A 23 3.65 13.50 12.36
C VAL A 23 4.02 12.12 11.85
N VAL A 24 3.33 11.63 10.83
CA VAL A 24 3.60 10.33 10.19
C VAL A 24 4.22 10.56 8.82
N GLY A 25 5.47 10.17 8.68
CA GLY A 25 6.30 10.38 7.50
C GLY A 25 7.32 11.50 7.69
N ALA A 26 8.61 11.14 7.58
CA ALA A 26 9.73 12.05 7.77
C ALA A 26 10.36 12.50 6.43
N GLY A 27 9.56 12.63 5.37
CA GLY A 27 9.94 13.33 4.16
C GLY A 27 10.00 14.84 4.37
N SER A 28 10.28 15.61 3.32
CA SER A 28 10.44 17.07 3.40
C SER A 28 9.22 17.78 4.03
N ALA A 29 8.01 17.37 3.67
CA ALA A 29 6.79 17.95 4.22
C ALA A 29 6.60 17.62 5.72
N GLY A 30 6.89 16.37 6.13
CA GLY A 30 6.73 15.95 7.51
C GLY A 30 7.79 16.54 8.44
N THR A 31 9.05 16.59 8.03
CA THR A 31 10.10 17.25 8.80
C THR A 31 9.83 18.75 8.97
N ALA A 32 9.35 19.42 7.91
CA ALA A 32 8.94 20.83 8.01
C ALA A 32 7.77 21.02 8.99
N ALA A 33 6.76 20.13 8.95
CA ALA A 33 5.64 20.19 9.89
C ALA A 33 6.07 19.93 11.34
N ALA A 34 6.97 18.97 11.57
CA ALA A 34 7.50 18.68 12.90
C ALA A 34 8.29 19.86 13.47
N ILE A 35 9.19 20.47 12.67
CA ILE A 35 9.96 21.65 13.06
C ILE A 35 9.02 22.83 13.41
N ALA A 36 8.02 23.09 12.58
CA ALA A 36 7.07 24.17 12.83
C ALA A 36 6.28 23.95 14.13
N ALA A 37 5.85 22.72 14.41
CA ALA A 37 5.12 22.39 15.62
C ALA A 37 6.01 22.53 16.88
N THR A 38 7.27 22.08 16.84
CA THR A 38 8.22 22.25 17.98
C THR A 38 8.54 23.70 18.23
N GLN A 39 8.72 24.52 17.18
CA GLN A 39 8.92 25.96 17.30
C GLN A 39 7.71 26.68 17.90
N ALA A 40 6.51 26.12 17.74
CA ALA A 40 5.29 26.59 18.40
C ALA A 40 5.15 26.11 19.86
N GLY A 41 6.17 25.45 20.42
CA GLY A 41 6.22 24.98 21.80
C GLY A 41 5.39 23.70 22.06
N LYS A 42 5.09 22.91 21.02
CA LYS A 42 4.35 21.66 21.12
C LYS A 42 5.27 20.49 21.40
N THR A 43 4.76 19.48 22.12
CA THR A 43 5.39 18.16 22.18
C THR A 43 5.11 17.42 20.88
N VAL A 44 6.17 17.00 20.16
CA VAL A 44 6.06 16.45 18.81
C VAL A 44 6.68 15.06 18.73
N LEU A 45 5.93 14.11 18.18
CA LEU A 45 6.42 12.80 17.73
C LEU A 45 6.48 12.79 16.20
N LEU A 46 7.64 12.50 15.62
CA LEU A 46 7.83 12.26 14.19
C LEU A 46 8.19 10.80 13.96
N VAL A 47 7.35 10.05 13.25
CA VAL A 47 7.60 8.65 12.93
C VAL A 47 7.78 8.44 11.44
N ASP A 48 8.67 7.49 11.07
CA ASP A 48 8.85 7.06 9.67
C ASP A 48 9.20 5.57 9.62
N GLU A 49 8.62 4.85 8.66
CA GLU A 49 8.91 3.43 8.45
C GLU A 49 10.31 3.16 7.89
N ASN A 50 10.99 4.16 7.36
CA ASN A 50 12.36 4.04 6.88
C ASN A 50 13.38 4.18 8.03
N PRO A 51 14.50 3.43 7.98
CA PRO A 51 14.86 2.50 6.90
C PRO A 51 14.00 1.24 6.94
N VAL A 52 13.40 0.90 5.81
CA VAL A 52 12.71 -0.39 5.65
C VAL A 52 13.75 -1.50 5.69
N SER A 53 13.54 -2.54 6.49
CA SER A 53 14.48 -3.66 6.56
C SER A 53 14.62 -4.36 5.21
N GLY A 54 15.82 -4.86 4.89
CA GLY A 54 16.07 -5.59 3.66
C GLY A 54 15.15 -6.80 3.48
N ALA A 55 14.71 -7.44 4.57
CA ALA A 55 13.75 -8.55 4.54
C ALA A 55 12.33 -8.10 4.15
N ALA A 56 11.96 -6.86 4.46
CA ALA A 56 10.64 -6.31 4.11
C ALA A 56 10.62 -5.67 2.71
N MET A 57 11.77 -5.29 2.17
CA MET A 57 11.88 -4.69 0.85
C MET A 57 11.38 -5.64 -0.25
N GLY A 58 10.45 -5.16 -1.06
CA GLY A 58 9.86 -5.94 -2.14
C GLY A 58 8.68 -6.83 -1.73
N ASN A 59 8.46 -7.06 -0.43
CA ASN A 59 7.35 -7.88 0.04
C ASN A 59 6.10 -7.06 0.35
N ASP A 60 6.19 -6.19 1.35
CA ASP A 60 5.05 -5.42 1.77
C ASP A 60 5.44 -4.05 2.28
N THR A 61 5.65 -3.16 1.39
CA THR A 61 5.90 -1.76 1.68
C THR A 61 4.96 -0.92 0.83
N PRO A 62 4.77 0.37 1.08
CA PRO A 62 4.12 1.25 0.13
C PRO A 62 4.89 1.34 -1.19
N LEU A 63 6.17 0.93 -1.20
CA LEU A 63 7.06 0.87 -2.35
C LEU A 63 7.21 -0.57 -2.85
N PHE A 64 7.28 -0.75 -4.15
CA PHE A 64 7.55 -2.04 -4.80
C PHE A 64 8.99 -2.05 -5.33
N PHE A 65 9.89 -2.72 -4.63
CA PHE A 65 11.34 -2.66 -4.91
C PHE A 65 11.83 -3.58 -6.05
N GLY A 66 11.10 -4.61 -6.40
CA GLY A 66 11.39 -5.44 -7.57
C GLY A 66 12.72 -6.21 -7.58
N GLY A 67 13.41 -6.32 -6.46
CA GLY A 67 14.58 -7.19 -6.31
C GLY A 67 15.93 -6.66 -6.85
N ARG A 68 16.04 -5.46 -7.41
CA ARG A 68 17.31 -4.85 -7.86
C ARG A 68 18.03 -4.11 -6.73
N MET A 69 18.24 -4.77 -5.60
CA MET A 69 18.90 -4.22 -4.42
C MET A 69 20.31 -4.78 -4.28
N THR A 70 21.27 -3.93 -3.90
CA THR A 70 22.60 -4.40 -3.51
C THR A 70 22.59 -4.97 -2.09
N ALA A 71 23.65 -5.70 -1.71
CA ALA A 71 23.83 -6.20 -0.34
C ALA A 71 23.88 -5.07 0.73
N ALA A 72 24.04 -3.83 0.31
CA ALA A 72 23.99 -2.66 1.19
C ALA A 72 22.70 -2.57 2.02
N THR A 73 21.57 -3.04 1.48
CA THR A 73 20.28 -3.09 2.20
C THR A 73 20.22 -4.08 3.35
N GLN A 74 21.19 -4.98 3.46
CA GLN A 74 21.29 -5.93 4.57
C GLN A 74 22.02 -5.35 5.79
N ASN A 75 22.67 -4.19 5.64
CA ASN A 75 23.37 -3.51 6.74
C ASN A 75 22.48 -2.40 7.31
N SER A 76 21.84 -2.67 8.44
CA SER A 76 20.89 -1.75 9.07
C SER A 76 21.52 -0.41 9.49
N ALA A 77 22.79 -0.43 9.97
CA ALA A 77 23.49 0.80 10.36
C ALA A 77 23.75 1.69 9.15
N ARG A 78 24.25 1.11 8.04
CA ARG A 78 24.43 1.84 6.78
C ARG A 78 23.12 2.38 6.24
N MET A 79 22.04 1.59 6.31
CA MET A 79 20.72 2.06 5.85
C MET A 79 20.24 3.27 6.64
N LEU A 80 20.44 3.27 7.95
CA LEU A 80 20.10 4.38 8.82
C LEU A 80 20.95 5.62 8.48
N GLU A 81 22.26 5.48 8.33
CA GLU A 81 23.17 6.56 7.92
C GLU A 81 22.72 7.18 6.58
N GLN A 82 22.33 6.35 5.60
CA GLN A 82 21.87 6.84 4.30
C GLN A 82 20.53 7.60 4.39
N VAL A 83 19.61 7.18 5.26
CA VAL A 83 18.38 7.93 5.51
C VAL A 83 18.67 9.34 6.02
N PHE A 84 19.58 9.48 6.99
CA PHE A 84 20.01 10.79 7.47
C PHE A 84 20.76 11.60 6.40
N ALA A 85 21.71 10.98 5.70
CA ALA A 85 22.48 11.65 4.65
C ALA A 85 21.59 12.15 3.49
N SER A 86 20.53 11.43 3.17
CA SER A 86 19.57 11.81 2.11
C SER A 86 18.56 12.86 2.53
N ASN A 87 18.39 13.10 3.84
CA ASN A 87 17.44 14.07 4.37
C ASN A 87 18.00 14.83 5.59
N PRO A 88 18.82 15.87 5.38
CA PRO A 88 19.40 16.69 6.47
C PRO A 88 18.33 17.36 7.37
N ALA A 89 17.09 17.52 6.89
CA ALA A 89 16.00 18.08 7.68
C ALA A 89 15.57 17.17 8.84
N LEU A 90 15.95 15.88 8.83
CA LEU A 90 15.74 14.98 9.98
C LEU A 90 16.54 15.40 11.20
N GLU A 91 17.81 15.73 11.00
CA GLU A 91 18.68 16.24 12.06
C GLU A 91 18.14 17.58 12.61
N ALA A 92 17.73 18.49 11.72
CA ALA A 92 17.10 19.74 12.12
C ALA A 92 15.80 19.55 12.92
N ALA A 93 14.98 18.55 12.60
CA ALA A 93 13.78 18.22 13.36
C ALA A 93 14.10 17.71 14.78
N PHE A 94 15.13 16.85 14.88
CA PHE A 94 15.63 16.35 16.16
C PHE A 94 16.23 17.49 17.02
N GLU A 95 17.08 18.34 16.44
CA GLU A 95 17.66 19.50 17.12
C GLU A 95 16.60 20.52 17.57
N ALA A 96 15.50 20.64 16.83
CA ALA A 96 14.35 21.46 17.23
C ALA A 96 13.58 20.87 18.42
N GLY A 97 13.85 19.63 18.83
CA GLY A 97 13.24 18.96 19.98
C GLY A 97 12.09 18.00 19.65
N ALA A 98 11.93 17.57 18.38
CA ALA A 98 10.99 16.51 18.05
C ALA A 98 11.54 15.15 18.53
N ASP A 99 10.66 14.28 19.06
CA ASP A 99 10.95 12.87 19.27
C ASP A 99 10.88 12.16 17.89
N VAL A 100 12.03 11.80 17.33
CA VAL A 100 12.15 11.20 16.00
C VAL A 100 12.35 9.70 16.11
N ARG A 101 11.37 8.92 15.61
CA ARG A 101 11.41 7.46 15.63
C ARG A 101 11.39 6.90 14.21
N LEU A 102 12.55 6.54 13.71
CA LEU A 102 12.72 5.88 12.40
C LEU A 102 12.54 4.36 12.53
N GLY A 103 12.27 3.68 11.40
CA GLY A 103 11.95 2.25 11.39
C GLY A 103 10.63 1.93 12.09
N THR A 104 9.78 2.94 12.28
CA THR A 104 8.50 2.85 12.99
C THR A 104 7.35 3.10 12.03
N ALA A 105 6.51 2.09 11.81
CA ALA A 105 5.35 2.18 10.94
C ALA A 105 4.07 2.49 11.73
N ALA A 106 3.23 3.36 11.18
CA ALA A 106 1.87 3.59 11.67
C ALA A 106 0.92 2.59 10.99
N TRP A 107 0.27 1.72 11.77
CA TRP A 107 -0.57 0.64 11.23
C TRP A 107 -2.08 0.85 11.40
N GLY A 108 -2.51 1.74 12.29
CA GLY A 108 -3.92 2.00 12.53
C GLY A 108 -4.17 3.36 13.13
N LEU A 109 -5.23 4.02 12.70
CA LEU A 109 -5.72 5.29 13.21
C LEU A 109 -7.12 5.07 13.75
N TYR A 110 -7.37 5.53 14.97
CA TYR A 110 -8.63 5.32 15.68
C TYR A 110 -9.07 6.61 16.35
N ARG A 111 -10.35 6.96 16.17
CA ARG A 111 -11.00 8.07 16.87
C ARG A 111 -12.47 7.77 17.10
N ASN A 112 -13.07 8.38 18.10
CA ASN A 112 -14.50 8.30 18.29
C ASN A 112 -15.26 8.92 17.11
N GLY A 113 -16.36 8.30 16.74
CA GLY A 113 -17.20 8.67 15.60
C GLY A 113 -18.42 7.75 15.53
N PRO A 114 -19.14 7.74 14.41
CA PRO A 114 -20.37 6.94 14.30
C PRO A 114 -20.17 5.42 14.50
N ALA A 115 -18.99 4.91 14.16
CA ALA A 115 -18.67 3.48 14.24
C ALA A 115 -17.91 3.06 15.50
N ILE A 116 -17.23 3.99 16.18
CA ILE A 116 -16.44 3.75 17.38
C ILE A 116 -16.77 4.87 18.37
N THR A 117 -17.24 4.52 19.57
CA THR A 117 -17.69 5.51 20.56
C THR A 117 -17.03 5.33 21.94
N ALA A 118 -16.18 4.30 22.10
CA ALA A 118 -15.66 3.88 23.40
C ALA A 118 -14.14 4.14 23.58
N LEU A 119 -13.51 4.90 22.69
CA LEU A 119 -12.11 5.23 22.86
C LEU A 119 -11.93 6.36 23.90
N PRO A 120 -10.90 6.27 24.76
CA PRO A 120 -10.58 7.33 25.71
C PRO A 120 -10.16 8.63 25.01
N GLU A 121 -9.48 8.53 23.89
CA GLU A 121 -9.05 9.65 23.03
C GLU A 121 -8.77 9.16 21.60
N ALA A 122 -8.38 10.06 20.71
CA ALA A 122 -7.87 9.69 19.40
C ALA A 122 -6.49 9.04 19.54
N MET A 123 -6.28 7.89 18.87
CA MET A 123 -5.07 7.07 19.01
C MET A 123 -4.51 6.63 17.67
N LEU A 124 -3.19 6.53 17.62
CA LEU A 124 -2.44 5.99 16.49
C LEU A 124 -1.69 4.72 16.92
N GLY A 125 -1.90 3.62 16.20
CA GLY A 125 -1.16 2.38 16.38
C GLY A 125 0.19 2.44 15.66
N LEU A 126 1.25 2.19 16.40
CA LEU A 126 2.63 2.18 15.92
C LEU A 126 3.25 0.79 16.09
N VAL A 127 4.19 0.45 15.22
CA VAL A 127 4.95 -0.80 15.29
C VAL A 127 6.38 -0.57 14.81
N ASP A 128 7.33 -1.12 15.53
CA ASP A 128 8.73 -1.26 15.14
C ASP A 128 9.15 -2.74 15.14
N HIS A 129 10.44 -3.03 15.19
CA HIS A 129 10.94 -4.40 15.23
C HIS A 129 10.84 -5.07 16.60
N GLU A 130 10.57 -4.31 17.67
CA GLU A 130 10.54 -4.80 19.06
C GLU A 130 9.13 -4.84 19.65
N ARG A 131 8.31 -3.82 19.35
CA ARG A 131 7.01 -3.63 19.99
C ARG A 131 5.94 -3.09 19.05
N SER A 132 4.70 -3.30 19.44
CA SER A 132 3.52 -2.60 18.90
C SER A 132 2.81 -1.90 20.06
N TRP A 133 2.45 -0.62 19.86
CA TRP A 133 1.85 0.20 20.91
C TRP A 133 0.91 1.27 20.36
N MET A 134 0.15 1.92 21.24
CA MET A 134 -0.71 3.03 20.89
C MET A 134 -0.14 4.34 21.43
N VAL A 135 -0.29 5.42 20.69
CA VAL A 135 0.00 6.78 21.13
C VAL A 135 -1.23 7.67 20.99
N GLY A 136 -1.47 8.54 21.99
CA GLY A 136 -2.49 9.58 21.91
C GLY A 136 -1.94 10.84 21.26
N PHE A 137 -2.82 11.62 20.64
CA PHE A 137 -2.43 12.88 20.00
C PHE A 137 -3.49 13.96 20.13
N GLY A 138 -3.05 15.22 20.14
CA GLY A 138 -3.92 16.37 19.98
C GLY A 138 -4.19 16.69 18.52
N GLN A 139 -3.13 16.66 17.69
CA GLN A 139 -3.20 16.84 16.24
C GLN A 139 -2.38 15.75 15.55
N LEU A 140 -2.85 15.28 14.41
CA LEU A 140 -2.17 14.32 13.55
C LEU A 140 -1.88 14.96 12.19
N VAL A 141 -0.62 14.94 11.79
CA VAL A 141 -0.18 15.36 10.47
C VAL A 141 0.24 14.12 9.69
N LEU A 142 -0.49 13.78 8.66
CA LEU A 142 -0.13 12.72 7.74
C LEU A 142 0.73 13.31 6.62
N ALA A 143 2.00 12.94 6.60
CA ALA A 143 3.00 13.27 5.59
C ALA A 143 3.51 12.01 4.89
N THR A 144 2.61 11.07 4.70
CA THR A 144 2.87 9.70 4.24
C THR A 144 3.26 9.59 2.76
N GLY A 145 3.27 10.72 2.06
CA GLY A 145 3.68 10.77 0.66
C GLY A 145 2.71 10.06 -0.28
N ALA A 146 3.25 9.48 -1.34
CA ALA A 146 2.50 8.69 -2.32
C ALA A 146 3.14 7.31 -2.49
N ARG A 147 2.39 6.37 -3.01
CA ARG A 147 2.85 5.03 -3.37
C ARG A 147 2.84 4.82 -4.87
N ASP A 148 3.60 3.85 -5.34
CA ASP A 148 3.61 3.47 -6.74
C ASP A 148 2.24 2.95 -7.18
N LEU A 149 1.79 3.41 -8.36
CA LEU A 149 0.70 2.80 -9.08
C LEU A 149 1.27 1.63 -9.88
N VAL A 150 0.79 0.43 -9.57
CA VAL A 150 1.29 -0.82 -10.17
C VAL A 150 0.23 -1.41 -11.08
N LEU A 151 0.61 -1.71 -12.33
CA LEU A 151 -0.20 -2.44 -13.30
C LEU A 151 0.55 -3.71 -13.72
N GLY A 152 -0.13 -4.86 -13.68
CA GLY A 152 0.45 -6.13 -14.08
C GLY A 152 0.46 -6.32 -15.60
N PHE A 153 1.55 -6.86 -16.09
CA PHE A 153 1.78 -7.31 -17.45
C PHE A 153 2.55 -8.64 -17.44
N ALA A 154 2.70 -9.31 -18.55
CA ALA A 154 3.44 -10.57 -18.60
C ALA A 154 4.87 -10.40 -18.07
N GLY A 155 5.20 -11.03 -16.94
CA GLY A 155 6.52 -10.98 -16.30
C GLY A 155 6.79 -9.77 -15.40
N TRP A 156 5.77 -9.02 -15.01
CA TRP A 156 5.96 -7.89 -14.08
C TRP A 156 6.39 -8.30 -12.67
N ASP A 157 6.12 -9.55 -12.31
CA ASP A 157 6.44 -10.18 -11.01
C ASP A 157 7.86 -10.74 -10.92
N GLN A 158 8.68 -10.54 -11.98
CA GLN A 158 10.07 -11.00 -12.00
C GLN A 158 11.04 -9.95 -11.41
N PRO A 159 12.23 -10.38 -10.93
CA PRO A 159 13.27 -9.45 -10.53
C PRO A 159 13.64 -8.50 -11.68
N GLY A 160 13.85 -7.22 -11.35
CA GLY A 160 14.11 -6.15 -12.31
C GLY A 160 12.90 -5.31 -12.66
N VAL A 161 11.68 -5.70 -12.25
CA VAL A 161 10.50 -4.84 -12.38
C VAL A 161 10.22 -4.16 -11.04
N MET A 162 10.08 -2.84 -11.02
CA MET A 162 9.84 -2.08 -9.79
C MET A 162 9.05 -0.80 -10.04
N GLY A 163 8.48 -0.24 -9.00
CA GLY A 163 7.82 1.07 -9.03
C GLY A 163 8.81 2.22 -9.04
N ALA A 164 8.34 3.38 -9.46
CA ALA A 164 9.12 4.61 -9.57
C ALA A 164 9.63 5.13 -8.23
N GLN A 165 8.77 5.07 -7.20
CA GLN A 165 9.16 5.46 -5.83
C GLN A 165 10.23 4.52 -5.26
N ALA A 166 10.07 3.22 -5.54
CA ALA A 166 11.06 2.23 -5.14
C ALA A 166 12.40 2.44 -5.85
N PHE A 167 12.37 2.70 -7.16
CA PHE A 167 13.56 3.04 -7.93
C PHE A 167 14.27 4.27 -7.36
N ALA A 168 13.52 5.36 -7.13
CA ALA A 168 14.05 6.59 -6.57
C ALA A 168 14.61 6.37 -5.14
N ALA A 169 13.92 5.60 -4.30
CA ALA A 169 14.39 5.31 -2.95
C ALA A 169 15.70 4.51 -2.97
N LEU A 170 15.81 3.47 -3.79
CA LEU A 170 17.06 2.70 -3.93
C LEU A 170 18.19 3.55 -4.54
N LEU A 171 17.86 4.44 -5.49
CA LEU A 171 18.85 5.28 -6.16
C LEU A 171 19.39 6.39 -5.26
N THR A 172 18.52 7.07 -4.51
CA THR A 172 18.87 8.31 -3.80
C THR A 172 18.90 8.17 -2.28
N ARG A 173 17.86 7.55 -1.67
CA ARG A 173 17.74 7.44 -0.23
C ARG A 173 18.70 6.39 0.35
N TYR A 174 18.81 5.25 -0.32
CA TYR A 174 19.57 4.11 0.19
C TYR A 174 20.92 3.90 -0.49
N ASP A 175 21.14 4.54 -1.66
CA ASP A 175 22.32 4.31 -2.49
C ASP A 175 22.61 2.81 -2.64
N ALA A 176 21.60 2.07 -3.06
CA ALA A 176 21.58 0.61 -3.04
C ALA A 176 20.92 -0.01 -4.29
N LEU A 177 20.79 0.76 -5.38
CA LEU A 177 20.21 0.28 -6.63
C LEU A 177 21.25 -0.49 -7.45
N ALA A 178 20.88 -1.69 -7.92
CA ALA A 178 21.71 -2.55 -8.76
C ALA A 178 21.29 -2.54 -10.27
N SER A 179 20.66 -1.48 -10.75
CA SER A 179 20.28 -1.31 -12.15
C SER A 179 21.40 -0.67 -12.96
N ARG A 180 21.61 -1.12 -14.19
CA ARG A 180 22.54 -0.51 -15.17
C ARG A 180 21.82 0.11 -16.34
N ARG A 181 20.69 -0.48 -16.76
CA ARG A 181 19.91 -0.02 -17.91
C ARG A 181 18.42 -0.17 -17.65
N VAL A 182 17.70 0.96 -17.58
CA VAL A 182 16.29 1.03 -17.21
C VAL A 182 15.40 1.42 -18.40
N LEU A 183 14.30 0.69 -18.58
CA LEU A 183 13.15 1.08 -19.40
C LEU A 183 12.07 1.65 -18.48
N ILE A 184 11.53 2.81 -18.78
CA ILE A 184 10.55 3.50 -17.93
C ILE A 184 9.18 3.48 -18.61
N LEU A 185 8.15 2.99 -17.89
CA LEU A 185 6.76 3.00 -18.36
C LEU A 185 6.03 4.22 -17.77
N GLY A 186 5.57 5.10 -18.64
CA GLY A 186 5.00 6.40 -18.32
C GLY A 186 5.84 7.55 -18.88
N SER A 187 5.20 8.71 -19.02
CA SER A 187 5.85 9.93 -19.50
C SER A 187 5.41 11.19 -18.73
N GLY A 188 4.80 11.00 -17.57
CA GLY A 188 4.46 12.10 -16.64
C GLY A 188 5.70 12.70 -15.96
N ALA A 189 5.51 13.72 -15.13
CA ALA A 189 6.60 14.42 -14.43
C ALA A 189 7.53 13.43 -13.70
N LEU A 190 6.97 12.49 -12.93
CA LEU A 190 7.71 11.46 -12.20
C LEU A 190 8.62 10.64 -13.13
N ALA A 191 8.11 10.18 -14.27
CA ALA A 191 8.86 9.38 -15.21
C ALA A 191 10.06 10.16 -15.80
N LEU A 192 9.84 11.43 -16.14
CA LEU A 192 10.87 12.32 -16.68
C LEU A 192 11.95 12.64 -15.63
N GLU A 193 11.56 12.92 -14.39
CA GLU A 193 12.48 13.18 -13.27
C GLU A 193 13.34 11.95 -12.94
N ILE A 194 12.74 10.75 -12.96
CA ILE A 194 13.47 9.49 -12.78
C ILE A 194 14.46 9.25 -13.88
N ALA A 195 14.07 9.50 -15.14
CA ALA A 195 14.97 9.36 -16.28
C ALA A 195 16.21 10.26 -16.16
N LEU A 196 16.01 11.53 -15.79
CA LEU A 196 17.11 12.47 -15.55
C LEU A 196 17.98 12.07 -14.36
N SER A 197 17.35 11.67 -13.25
CA SER A 197 18.05 11.22 -12.05
C SER A 197 18.88 9.97 -12.29
N ALA A 198 18.35 9.00 -13.03
CA ALA A 198 19.06 7.78 -13.44
C ALA A 198 20.31 8.13 -14.27
N THR A 199 20.14 8.99 -15.28
CA THR A 199 21.25 9.45 -16.13
C THR A 199 22.35 10.16 -15.32
N MET A 200 21.98 11.04 -14.38
CA MET A 200 22.95 11.73 -13.52
C MET A 200 23.75 10.76 -12.63
N ARG A 201 23.19 9.58 -12.32
CA ARG A 201 23.84 8.53 -11.53
C ARG A 201 24.51 7.47 -12.39
N GLY A 202 24.65 7.69 -13.70
CA GLY A 202 25.35 6.81 -14.63
C GLY A 202 24.54 5.54 -15.02
N ILE A 203 23.23 5.53 -14.77
CA ILE A 203 22.35 4.47 -15.25
C ILE A 203 21.86 4.86 -16.66
N GLU A 204 22.02 3.95 -17.61
CA GLU A 204 21.50 4.15 -18.96
C GLU A 204 19.97 4.08 -18.97
N VAL A 205 19.33 5.09 -19.56
CA VAL A 205 17.89 5.06 -19.79
C VAL A 205 17.63 4.55 -21.21
N ALA A 206 17.16 3.30 -21.32
CA ALA A 206 16.88 2.65 -22.60
C ALA A 206 15.73 3.30 -23.37
N GLY A 207 14.85 4.01 -22.67
CA GLY A 207 13.77 4.81 -23.21
C GLY A 207 12.62 4.99 -22.21
N LEU A 208 11.71 5.90 -22.56
CA LEU A 208 10.40 6.02 -21.93
C LEU A 208 9.32 5.49 -22.88
N VAL A 209 8.29 4.88 -22.33
CA VAL A 209 7.14 4.34 -23.08
C VAL A 209 5.89 5.08 -22.66
N GLU A 210 5.08 5.49 -23.63
CA GLU A 210 3.82 6.16 -23.41
C GLU A 210 2.73 5.56 -24.31
N VAL A 211 1.59 5.19 -23.70
CA VAL A 211 0.46 4.61 -24.44
C VAL A 211 -0.30 5.64 -25.26
N LEU A 212 -0.29 6.90 -24.85
CA LEU A 212 -0.89 7.99 -25.59
C LEU A 212 0.05 8.50 -26.69
N ASP A 213 -0.50 9.24 -27.66
CA ASP A 213 0.28 9.82 -28.77
C ASP A 213 1.13 11.02 -28.34
N THR A 214 0.91 11.52 -27.11
CA THR A 214 1.60 12.69 -26.56
C THR A 214 2.22 12.40 -25.21
N VAL A 215 3.37 13.01 -24.95
CA VAL A 215 4.05 12.96 -23.66
C VAL A 215 3.24 13.74 -22.61
N GLN A 216 3.10 13.20 -21.41
CA GLN A 216 2.17 13.71 -20.40
C GLN A 216 2.82 14.66 -19.38
N GLY A 217 4.13 14.78 -19.37
CA GLY A 217 4.85 15.61 -18.39
C GLY A 217 4.99 17.09 -18.81
N PRO A 218 5.57 17.91 -17.92
CA PRO A 218 5.85 19.32 -18.19
C PRO A 218 6.84 19.51 -19.35
N THR A 219 6.58 20.49 -20.23
CA THR A 219 7.41 20.78 -21.40
C THR A 219 8.89 20.94 -21.07
N ALA A 220 9.22 21.65 -19.98
CA ALA A 220 10.60 21.85 -19.56
C ALA A 220 11.34 20.55 -19.24
N LEU A 221 10.68 19.57 -18.61
CA LEU A 221 11.26 18.25 -18.34
C LEU A 221 11.38 17.42 -19.63
N ILE A 222 10.40 17.52 -20.54
CA ILE A 222 10.45 16.85 -21.85
C ILE A 222 11.67 17.33 -22.64
N GLU A 223 11.91 18.63 -22.67
CA GLU A 223 13.08 19.22 -23.35
C GLU A 223 14.40 18.74 -22.76
N GLN A 224 14.51 18.65 -21.42
CA GLN A 224 15.69 18.12 -20.74
C GLN A 224 15.94 16.65 -21.08
N VAL A 225 14.91 15.82 -21.05
CA VAL A 225 15.00 14.38 -21.40
C VAL A 225 15.44 14.21 -22.85
N ARG A 226 14.89 15.00 -23.78
CA ARG A 226 15.30 14.99 -25.21
C ARG A 226 16.74 15.48 -25.39
N ALA A 227 17.13 16.54 -24.66
CA ALA A 227 18.51 17.04 -24.68
C ALA A 227 19.52 16.03 -24.14
N ALA A 228 19.10 15.17 -23.18
CA ALA A 228 19.89 14.04 -22.72
C ALA A 228 19.96 12.86 -23.69
N GLY A 229 19.33 12.96 -24.86
CA GLY A 229 19.34 11.91 -25.89
C GLY A 229 18.46 10.70 -25.58
N ILE A 230 17.55 10.81 -24.62
CA ILE A 230 16.69 9.71 -24.19
C ILE A 230 15.48 9.60 -25.15
N ALA A 231 15.28 8.41 -25.71
CA ALA A 231 14.15 8.13 -26.59
C ALA A 231 12.81 8.09 -25.82
N ILE A 232 11.75 8.62 -26.44
CA ILE A 232 10.38 8.53 -25.91
C ILE A 232 9.50 7.86 -26.98
N HIS A 233 8.96 6.68 -26.66
CA HIS A 233 8.10 5.89 -27.54
C HIS A 233 6.63 6.17 -27.21
N THR A 234 6.03 7.18 -27.84
CA THR A 234 4.58 7.47 -27.72
C THR A 234 3.75 6.52 -28.58
N GLY A 235 2.48 6.29 -28.22
CA GLY A 235 1.60 5.33 -28.90
C GLY A 235 2.07 3.87 -28.78
N HIS A 236 2.88 3.54 -27.79
CA HIS A 236 3.44 2.20 -27.61
C HIS A 236 3.04 1.62 -26.26
N THR A 237 3.02 0.29 -26.19
CA THR A 237 2.87 -0.46 -24.94
C THR A 237 3.93 -1.55 -24.84
N LEU A 238 4.14 -2.07 -23.64
CA LEU A 238 4.95 -3.26 -23.43
C LEU A 238 4.11 -4.50 -23.72
N SER A 239 4.53 -5.31 -24.69
CA SER A 239 3.82 -6.53 -25.10
C SER A 239 4.46 -7.83 -24.57
N ALA A 240 5.75 -7.80 -24.26
CA ALA A 240 6.45 -8.94 -23.68
C ALA A 240 7.66 -8.49 -22.86
N THR A 241 8.04 -9.29 -21.88
CA THR A 241 9.30 -9.18 -21.16
C THR A 241 10.20 -10.36 -21.50
N ARG A 242 11.50 -10.14 -21.56
CA ARG A 242 12.49 -11.20 -21.68
C ARG A 242 13.12 -11.41 -20.32
N ARG A 243 13.02 -12.66 -19.83
CA ARG A 243 13.56 -13.08 -18.55
C ARG A 243 14.83 -13.89 -18.74
N GLY A 244 15.89 -13.53 -18.03
CA GLY A 244 17.09 -14.31 -17.85
C GLY A 244 17.22 -14.94 -16.47
N ILE A 245 18.40 -15.39 -16.14
CA ILE A 245 18.69 -16.07 -14.85
C ILE A 245 18.56 -15.12 -13.65
N ASP A 246 18.93 -13.85 -13.85
CA ASP A 246 18.91 -12.82 -12.80
C ASP A 246 17.66 -11.92 -12.86
N GLY A 247 16.66 -12.28 -13.65
CA GLY A 247 15.43 -11.52 -13.85
C GLY A 247 15.32 -10.88 -15.23
N THR A 248 14.87 -9.63 -15.30
CA THR A 248 14.66 -8.91 -16.55
C THR A 248 15.96 -8.74 -17.35
N GLU A 249 15.92 -9.08 -18.64
CA GLU A 249 16.99 -8.85 -19.64
C GLU A 249 16.51 -7.96 -20.79
N GLY A 250 15.24 -7.68 -20.88
CA GLY A 250 14.67 -6.81 -21.90
C GLY A 250 13.16 -6.85 -21.98
N ALA A 251 12.66 -6.05 -22.91
CA ALA A 251 11.25 -5.93 -23.21
C ALA A 251 11.01 -5.81 -24.72
N THR A 252 9.80 -6.13 -25.15
CA THR A 252 9.29 -5.83 -26.48
C THR A 252 8.23 -4.76 -26.38
N LEU A 253 8.43 -3.66 -27.07
CA LEU A 253 7.42 -2.62 -27.24
C LEU A 253 6.63 -2.88 -28.51
N THR A 254 5.33 -2.58 -28.46
CA THR A 254 4.43 -2.70 -29.62
C THR A 254 3.71 -1.38 -29.83
N ALA A 255 3.78 -0.86 -31.05
CA ALA A 255 3.01 0.31 -31.45
C ALA A 255 1.52 -0.04 -31.47
N LEU A 256 0.70 0.80 -30.86
CA LEU A 256 -0.74 0.54 -30.70
C LEU A 256 -1.52 0.73 -32.01
N VAL A 257 -0.97 1.48 -32.96
CA VAL A 257 -1.60 1.84 -34.24
C VAL A 257 -1.50 0.72 -35.28
N ASP A 258 -0.36 0.09 -35.41
CA ASP A 258 -0.08 -0.87 -36.47
C ASP A 258 0.52 -2.21 -36.00
N GLY A 259 0.83 -2.33 -34.72
CA GLY A 259 1.37 -3.55 -34.15
C GLY A 259 2.86 -3.77 -34.43
N THR A 260 3.57 -2.81 -34.98
CA THR A 260 5.03 -2.92 -35.18
C THR A 260 5.74 -3.05 -33.83
N THR A 261 6.81 -3.85 -33.80
CA THR A 261 7.49 -4.19 -32.53
C THR A 261 8.94 -3.70 -32.53
N VAL A 262 9.41 -3.29 -31.35
CA VAL A 262 10.80 -2.92 -31.09
C VAL A 262 11.28 -3.68 -29.85
N ALA A 263 12.40 -4.40 -29.99
CA ALA A 263 13.04 -5.05 -28.84
C ALA A 263 13.98 -4.05 -28.15
N ILE A 264 13.86 -3.97 -26.84
CA ILE A 264 14.67 -3.11 -25.97
C ILE A 264 15.41 -3.98 -24.96
N ASP A 265 16.74 -3.89 -24.93
CA ASP A 265 17.53 -4.50 -23.85
C ASP A 265 17.46 -3.61 -22.62
N CYS A 266 17.19 -4.21 -21.48
CA CYS A 266 17.20 -3.52 -20.18
C CYS A 266 17.25 -4.55 -19.05
N ASP A 267 17.90 -4.22 -17.95
CA ASP A 267 17.91 -5.06 -16.74
C ASP A 267 16.83 -4.65 -15.74
N THR A 268 16.21 -3.50 -15.99
CA THR A 268 15.19 -2.95 -15.09
C THR A 268 14.05 -2.32 -15.91
N ILE A 269 12.82 -2.60 -15.48
CA ILE A 269 11.58 -1.95 -15.94
C ILE A 269 11.01 -1.16 -14.77
N CYS A 270 10.93 0.17 -14.93
CA CYS A 270 10.42 1.08 -13.91
C CYS A 270 8.99 1.50 -14.27
N LEU A 271 8.02 1.19 -13.38
CA LEU A 271 6.63 1.63 -13.52
C LEU A 271 6.49 3.05 -12.97
N ALA A 272 6.46 4.03 -13.86
CA ALA A 272 6.28 5.45 -13.56
C ALA A 272 5.01 6.02 -14.19
N ILE A 273 3.97 5.18 -14.31
CA ILE A 273 2.67 5.53 -14.90
C ILE A 273 1.95 6.54 -14.03
N GLY A 274 2.08 6.44 -12.72
CA GLY A 274 1.46 7.34 -11.77
C GLY A 274 1.76 7.01 -10.33
N GLN A 275 1.24 7.85 -9.46
CA GLN A 275 1.34 7.74 -8.02
C GLN A 275 -0.05 7.79 -7.40
N VAL A 276 -0.22 7.14 -6.26
CA VAL A 276 -1.45 7.17 -5.48
C VAL A 276 -1.13 7.78 -4.11
N PRO A 277 -1.82 8.84 -3.66
CA PRO A 277 -1.68 9.38 -2.32
C PRO A 277 -1.78 8.28 -1.25
N ALA A 278 -0.84 8.23 -0.33
CA ALA A 278 -0.79 7.20 0.71
C ALA A 278 -1.67 7.60 1.91
N ILE A 279 -2.98 7.53 1.74
CA ILE A 279 -4.01 7.92 2.71
C ILE A 279 -4.66 6.73 3.45
N GLU A 280 -4.03 5.57 3.42
CA GLU A 280 -4.60 4.32 3.95
C GLU A 280 -5.04 4.43 5.41
N LEU A 281 -4.25 5.11 6.25
CA LEU A 281 -4.59 5.34 7.66
C LEU A 281 -5.90 6.11 7.82
N LEU A 282 -6.04 7.21 7.09
CA LEU A 282 -7.23 8.05 7.12
C LEU A 282 -8.45 7.31 6.58
N ALA A 283 -8.28 6.64 5.42
CA ALA A 283 -9.34 5.90 4.77
C ALA A 283 -9.81 4.69 5.58
N ALA A 284 -8.91 3.99 6.27
CA ALA A 284 -9.27 2.87 7.16
C ALA A 284 -10.02 3.32 8.42
N CYS A 285 -9.71 4.52 8.91
CA CYS A 285 -10.45 5.16 10.01
C CYS A 285 -11.84 5.65 9.59
N GLY A 286 -12.12 5.77 8.29
CA GLY A 286 -13.34 6.38 7.76
C GLY A 286 -13.43 7.89 8.01
N ALA A 287 -12.28 8.53 8.28
CA ALA A 287 -12.21 9.95 8.58
C ALA A 287 -11.93 10.78 7.32
N GLN A 288 -12.25 12.06 7.41
CA GLN A 288 -11.82 13.10 6.48
C GLN A 288 -10.85 14.05 7.20
N PRO A 289 -9.98 14.77 6.47
CA PRO A 289 -9.17 15.82 7.06
C PRO A 289 -10.06 16.87 7.75
N ASP A 290 -9.64 17.30 8.95
CA ASP A 290 -10.31 18.31 9.75
C ASP A 290 -9.28 19.09 10.59
N GLU A 291 -9.71 19.81 11.62
CA GLU A 291 -8.83 20.57 12.53
C GLU A 291 -7.87 19.69 13.33
N THR A 292 -8.21 18.40 13.51
CA THR A 292 -7.40 17.42 14.26
C THR A 292 -6.47 16.62 13.35
N ILE A 293 -6.88 16.34 12.11
CA ILE A 293 -6.12 15.50 11.17
C ILE A 293 -5.88 16.28 9.88
N SER A 294 -4.63 16.52 9.54
CA SER A 294 -4.22 17.21 8.31
C SER A 294 -3.36 16.33 7.42
N LEU A 295 -3.41 16.59 6.12
CA LEU A 295 -2.56 15.98 5.10
C LEU A 295 -1.56 17.01 4.58
N VAL A 296 -0.29 16.62 4.39
CA VAL A 296 0.74 17.49 3.82
C VAL A 296 1.64 16.73 2.84
N GLY A 297 2.19 17.44 1.85
CA GLY A 297 3.02 16.81 0.80
C GLY A 297 2.19 15.96 -0.17
N ASP A 298 2.79 14.92 -0.76
CA ASP A 298 2.16 14.16 -1.84
C ASP A 298 0.91 13.39 -1.41
N CYS A 299 0.73 13.07 -0.12
CA CYS A 299 -0.51 12.45 0.35
C CYS A 299 -1.71 13.42 0.35
N ALA A 300 -1.47 14.74 0.28
CA ALA A 300 -2.49 15.76 0.06
C ALA A 300 -2.73 16.02 -1.43
N GLY A 301 -1.98 15.38 -2.31
CA GLY A 301 -2.10 15.50 -3.75
C GLY A 301 -3.40 14.91 -4.31
N PRO A 302 -3.68 15.15 -5.59
CA PRO A 302 -4.85 14.59 -6.25
C PRO A 302 -4.75 13.07 -6.40
N ALA A 303 -5.90 12.40 -6.45
CA ALA A 303 -5.98 11.02 -6.89
C ALA A 303 -5.45 10.88 -8.33
N PRO A 304 -4.94 9.70 -8.74
CA PRO A 304 -4.51 9.48 -10.10
C PRO A 304 -5.65 9.68 -11.11
N ASP A 305 -5.31 10.15 -12.30
CA ASP A 305 -6.27 10.19 -13.42
C ASP A 305 -6.58 8.75 -13.84
N MET A 306 -7.75 8.26 -13.41
CA MET A 306 -8.15 6.88 -13.63
C MET A 306 -8.43 6.59 -15.11
N ALA A 307 -8.75 7.56 -15.96
CA ALA A 307 -8.89 7.36 -17.40
C ALA A 307 -7.53 7.07 -18.04
N TYR A 308 -6.49 7.78 -17.64
CA TYR A 308 -5.11 7.51 -18.06
C TYR A 308 -4.60 6.15 -17.54
N VAL A 309 -4.87 5.84 -16.28
CA VAL A 309 -4.54 4.52 -15.71
C VAL A 309 -5.22 3.40 -16.46
N GLN A 310 -6.50 3.58 -16.83
CA GLN A 310 -7.25 2.58 -17.59
C GLN A 310 -6.72 2.43 -19.02
N ALA A 311 -6.27 3.50 -19.66
CA ALA A 311 -5.63 3.42 -20.98
C ALA A 311 -4.38 2.53 -20.92
N TRP A 312 -3.54 2.69 -19.90
CA TRP A 312 -2.40 1.82 -19.64
C TRP A 312 -2.82 0.38 -19.32
N ALA A 313 -3.78 0.19 -18.43
CA ALA A 313 -4.29 -1.15 -18.06
C ALA A 313 -4.82 -1.91 -19.28
N ARG A 314 -5.55 -1.24 -20.18
CA ARG A 314 -6.04 -1.81 -21.43
C ARG A 314 -4.91 -2.15 -22.40
N ALA A 315 -3.94 -1.26 -22.57
CA ALA A 315 -2.83 -1.44 -23.48
C ALA A 315 -1.95 -2.63 -23.06
N LEU A 316 -1.56 -2.69 -21.78
CA LEU A 316 -0.84 -3.83 -21.21
C LEU A 316 -1.68 -5.11 -21.22
N GLY A 317 -2.96 -4.99 -20.91
CA GLY A 317 -3.92 -6.09 -20.85
C GLY A 317 -4.16 -6.80 -22.18
N ARG A 318 -3.89 -6.17 -23.32
CA ARG A 318 -3.97 -6.82 -24.67
C ARG A 318 -3.01 -7.98 -24.80
N TYR A 319 -1.86 -7.91 -24.14
CA TYR A 319 -0.78 -8.88 -24.25
C TYR A 319 -0.58 -9.69 -22.96
N ALA A 320 -1.33 -9.38 -21.91
CA ALA A 320 -1.27 -10.10 -20.63
C ALA A 320 -2.11 -11.38 -20.70
N PRO A 321 -1.51 -12.57 -20.58
CA PRO A 321 -2.24 -13.83 -20.53
C PRO A 321 -3.08 -13.92 -19.24
N GLY A 322 -4.00 -14.90 -19.20
CA GLY A 322 -4.87 -15.12 -18.02
C GLY A 322 -4.11 -15.41 -16.74
N GLU A 323 -2.93 -16.00 -16.84
CA GLU A 323 -2.03 -16.35 -15.74
C GLU A 323 -1.27 -15.15 -15.16
N THR A 324 -1.36 -13.98 -15.81
CA THR A 324 -0.73 -12.77 -15.29
C THR A 324 -1.24 -12.46 -13.89
N ILE A 325 -0.32 -12.37 -12.93
CA ILE A 325 -0.63 -12.04 -11.55
C ILE A 325 -1.22 -10.63 -11.46
N VAL A 326 -2.34 -10.48 -10.77
CA VAL A 326 -2.97 -9.20 -10.41
C VAL A 326 -2.69 -8.86 -8.96
N CYS A 327 -2.82 -9.84 -8.07
CA CYS A 327 -2.52 -9.68 -6.64
C CYS A 327 -1.37 -10.61 -6.24
N GLN A 328 -0.17 -10.06 -6.13
CA GLN A 328 1.04 -10.82 -5.82
C GLN A 328 1.02 -11.41 -4.40
N CYS A 329 0.41 -10.71 -3.43
CA CYS A 329 0.36 -11.16 -2.03
C CYS A 329 -0.52 -12.41 -1.82
N GLU A 330 -1.53 -12.59 -2.67
CA GLU A 330 -2.50 -13.68 -2.57
C GLU A 330 -2.47 -14.60 -3.82
N ASP A 331 -1.48 -14.40 -4.69
CA ASP A 331 -1.27 -15.20 -5.90
C ASP A 331 -2.51 -15.29 -6.81
N VAL A 332 -3.27 -14.18 -6.92
CA VAL A 332 -4.49 -14.09 -7.73
C VAL A 332 -4.13 -13.64 -9.13
N THR A 333 -4.45 -14.47 -10.12
CA THR A 333 -4.26 -14.16 -11.53
C THR A 333 -5.41 -13.31 -12.10
N ARG A 334 -5.19 -12.79 -13.29
CA ARG A 334 -6.22 -12.08 -14.06
C ARG A 334 -7.43 -13.00 -14.37
N ALA A 335 -7.16 -14.27 -14.72
CA ALA A 335 -8.21 -15.26 -14.97
C ALA A 335 -9.01 -15.57 -13.69
N ASP A 336 -8.32 -15.73 -12.56
CA ASP A 336 -8.97 -15.96 -11.26
C ASP A 336 -9.86 -14.78 -10.86
N LEU A 337 -9.37 -13.53 -11.04
CA LEU A 337 -10.14 -12.34 -10.72
C LEU A 337 -11.41 -12.24 -11.57
N LEU A 338 -11.27 -12.33 -12.88
CA LEU A 338 -12.38 -12.20 -13.83
C LEU A 338 -13.36 -13.39 -13.81
N GLY A 339 -12.83 -14.58 -13.49
CA GLY A 339 -13.63 -15.79 -13.25
C GLY A 339 -14.22 -15.88 -11.85
N VAL A 340 -13.91 -14.90 -10.97
CA VAL A 340 -14.32 -14.87 -9.55
C VAL A 340 -13.96 -16.18 -8.86
N GLN A 341 -12.71 -16.62 -9.04
CA GLN A 341 -12.21 -17.87 -8.50
C GLN A 341 -11.46 -17.64 -7.19
N PRO A 342 -11.64 -18.50 -6.17
CA PRO A 342 -10.81 -18.44 -4.97
C PRO A 342 -9.35 -18.76 -5.30
N PRO A 343 -8.40 -18.36 -4.44
CA PRO A 343 -7.00 -18.69 -4.62
C PRO A 343 -6.77 -20.18 -4.81
N ARG A 344 -5.74 -20.55 -5.56
CA ARG A 344 -5.43 -21.96 -5.93
C ARG A 344 -5.15 -22.88 -4.73
N TYR A 345 -4.74 -22.29 -3.59
CA TYR A 345 -4.50 -23.02 -2.35
C TYR A 345 -5.77 -23.28 -1.52
N LEU A 346 -6.92 -22.76 -1.95
CA LEU A 346 -8.22 -23.06 -1.33
C LEU A 346 -8.99 -24.04 -2.23
N GLU A 347 -9.63 -25.02 -1.59
CA GLU A 347 -10.57 -25.87 -2.29
C GLU A 347 -11.75 -25.03 -2.80
N ARG A 348 -12.22 -25.37 -4.02
CA ARG A 348 -13.37 -24.71 -4.64
C ARG A 348 -14.65 -25.41 -4.26
N PRO A 349 -15.52 -24.82 -3.43
CA PRO A 349 -16.86 -25.34 -3.27
C PRO A 349 -17.61 -25.32 -4.61
N VAL A 350 -18.30 -26.40 -4.94
CA VAL A 350 -19.06 -26.55 -6.19
C VAL A 350 -19.95 -25.35 -6.53
N PRO A 351 -20.67 -24.72 -5.55
CA PRO A 351 -21.47 -23.54 -5.83
C PRO A 351 -20.66 -22.31 -6.27
N MET A 352 -19.40 -22.18 -5.82
CA MET A 352 -18.54 -21.07 -6.22
C MET A 352 -17.95 -21.26 -7.63
N ALA A 353 -17.82 -22.49 -8.09
CA ALA A 353 -17.33 -22.78 -9.44
C ALA A 353 -18.27 -22.27 -10.54
N ALA A 354 -19.54 -22.02 -10.23
CA ALA A 354 -20.54 -21.45 -11.13
C ALA A 354 -20.58 -19.91 -11.11
N ARG A 355 -19.84 -19.26 -10.20
CA ARG A 355 -19.80 -17.80 -10.14
C ARG A 355 -18.78 -17.26 -11.14
N SER A 356 -19.11 -16.15 -11.74
CA SER A 356 -18.26 -15.37 -12.61
C SER A 356 -18.56 -13.89 -12.40
N LEU A 357 -17.72 -13.02 -12.92
CA LEU A 357 -17.99 -11.59 -12.86
C LEU A 357 -19.32 -11.22 -13.55
N ALA A 358 -19.65 -11.90 -14.64
CA ALA A 358 -20.91 -11.70 -15.34
C ALA A 358 -22.14 -12.05 -14.47
N THR A 359 -22.07 -13.17 -13.71
CA THR A 359 -23.17 -13.53 -12.79
C THR A 359 -23.28 -12.57 -11.62
N LEU A 360 -22.17 -12.02 -11.12
CA LEU A 360 -22.20 -11.01 -10.07
C LEU A 360 -22.77 -9.69 -10.59
N ALA A 361 -22.40 -9.27 -11.80
CA ALA A 361 -22.93 -8.06 -12.43
C ALA A 361 -24.43 -8.13 -12.75
N ALA A 362 -24.97 -9.34 -12.95
CA ALA A 362 -26.40 -9.56 -13.09
C ALA A 362 -27.18 -9.42 -11.77
N ASP A 363 -26.54 -9.73 -10.64
CA ASP A 363 -27.14 -9.60 -9.30
C ASP A 363 -27.08 -8.15 -8.77
N GLY A 364 -26.17 -7.33 -9.30
CA GLY A 364 -25.96 -5.93 -8.91
C GLY A 364 -24.62 -5.39 -9.39
N PRO A 365 -24.27 -4.12 -9.11
CA PRO A 365 -22.98 -3.57 -9.48
C PRO A 365 -21.84 -4.39 -8.88
N ALA A 366 -20.89 -4.82 -9.72
CA ALA A 366 -19.70 -5.54 -9.24
C ALA A 366 -18.83 -4.59 -8.38
N HIS A 367 -18.76 -4.85 -7.08
CA HIS A 367 -18.03 -4.03 -6.13
C HIS A 367 -16.68 -4.67 -5.79
N PRO A 368 -15.57 -3.91 -5.80
CA PRO A 368 -14.24 -4.45 -5.48
C PRO A 368 -14.16 -5.16 -4.12
N ASP A 369 -14.89 -4.73 -3.09
CA ASP A 369 -14.93 -5.44 -1.80
C ASP A 369 -15.59 -6.82 -1.89
N GLN A 370 -16.54 -7.01 -2.79
CA GLN A 370 -17.15 -8.31 -3.05
C GLN A 370 -16.13 -9.22 -3.75
N ILE A 371 -15.45 -8.71 -4.78
CA ILE A 371 -14.37 -9.42 -5.47
C ILE A 371 -13.25 -9.80 -4.50
N LYS A 372 -12.84 -8.86 -3.64
CA LYS A 372 -11.88 -9.09 -2.56
C LYS A 372 -12.24 -10.27 -1.68
N ARG A 373 -13.51 -10.39 -1.26
CA ARG A 373 -13.98 -11.50 -0.41
C ARG A 373 -14.00 -12.84 -1.14
N LEU A 374 -14.29 -12.84 -2.43
CA LEU A 374 -14.43 -14.06 -3.22
C LEU A 374 -13.10 -14.59 -3.76
N THR A 375 -12.19 -13.70 -4.13
CA THR A 375 -10.90 -14.04 -4.76
C THR A 375 -9.70 -13.82 -3.84
N ARG A 376 -9.89 -13.16 -2.69
CA ARG A 376 -8.85 -12.66 -1.78
C ARG A 376 -7.96 -11.56 -2.38
N ALA A 377 -8.20 -11.10 -3.61
CA ALA A 377 -7.44 -9.99 -4.18
C ALA A 377 -7.46 -8.75 -3.27
N GLY A 378 -6.29 -8.29 -2.83
CA GLY A 378 -6.15 -7.18 -1.90
C GLY A 378 -6.31 -7.52 -0.41
N MET A 379 -6.41 -8.81 -0.03
CA MET A 379 -6.46 -9.23 1.39
C MET A 379 -5.11 -9.55 1.99
N GLY A 380 -4.07 -9.74 1.18
CA GLY A 380 -2.74 -10.06 1.66
C GLY A 380 -2.07 -8.92 2.42
N PRO A 381 -0.81 -9.11 2.88
CA PRO A 381 -0.14 -8.18 3.78
C PRO A 381 -0.02 -6.75 3.23
N CYS A 382 0.04 -6.55 1.91
CA CYS A 382 0.03 -5.20 1.34
C CYS A 382 -1.33 -4.48 1.40
N GLN A 383 -2.41 -5.15 1.83
CA GLN A 383 -3.76 -4.60 1.98
C GLN A 383 -4.28 -3.86 0.73
N GLY A 384 -4.00 -4.42 -0.45
CA GLY A 384 -4.45 -3.88 -1.73
C GLY A 384 -3.64 -2.70 -2.26
N ARG A 385 -2.57 -2.27 -1.60
CA ARG A 385 -1.76 -1.12 -2.03
C ARG A 385 -1.10 -1.28 -3.41
N ARG A 386 -0.95 -2.53 -3.89
CA ARG A 386 -0.40 -2.83 -5.23
C ARG A 386 -1.46 -3.11 -6.29
N CYS A 387 -2.61 -3.66 -5.92
CA CYS A 387 -3.57 -4.18 -6.91
C CYS A 387 -4.88 -3.42 -7.00
N ARG A 388 -5.19 -2.52 -6.08
CA ARG A 388 -6.49 -1.86 -5.94
C ARG A 388 -6.93 -1.12 -7.20
N GLU A 389 -6.10 -0.27 -7.74
CA GLU A 389 -6.38 0.53 -8.93
C GLU A 389 -6.50 -0.37 -10.17
N GLN A 390 -5.61 -1.36 -10.29
CA GLN A 390 -5.69 -2.35 -11.36
C GLN A 390 -6.96 -3.18 -11.30
N VAL A 391 -7.39 -3.60 -10.10
CA VAL A 391 -8.64 -4.34 -9.92
C VAL A 391 -9.83 -3.48 -10.37
N ALA A 392 -9.86 -2.20 -10.01
CA ALA A 392 -10.90 -1.28 -10.45
C ALA A 392 -10.95 -1.14 -12.00
N CYS A 393 -9.79 -1.00 -12.64
CA CYS A 393 -9.71 -0.98 -14.11
C CYS A 393 -10.21 -2.26 -14.77
N LEU A 394 -9.82 -3.43 -14.24
CA LEU A 394 -10.25 -4.72 -14.78
C LEU A 394 -11.76 -4.93 -14.61
N LEU A 395 -12.33 -4.52 -13.48
CA LEU A 395 -13.77 -4.56 -13.25
C LEU A 395 -14.52 -3.60 -14.17
N ALA A 396 -14.02 -2.39 -14.33
CA ALA A 396 -14.59 -1.39 -15.24
C ALA A 396 -14.70 -1.93 -16.68
N ASP A 397 -13.62 -2.53 -17.17
CA ASP A 397 -13.59 -3.12 -18.52
C ASP A 397 -14.53 -4.33 -18.64
N ALA A 398 -14.50 -5.24 -17.68
CA ALA A 398 -15.28 -6.47 -17.74
C ALA A 398 -16.79 -6.25 -17.55
N THR A 399 -17.18 -5.16 -16.88
CA THR A 399 -18.59 -4.79 -16.67
C THR A 399 -19.08 -3.68 -17.61
N ASN A 400 -18.19 -3.19 -18.49
CA ASN A 400 -18.44 -2.02 -19.36
C ASN A 400 -18.96 -0.80 -18.59
N THR A 401 -18.37 -0.55 -17.42
CA THR A 401 -18.68 0.58 -16.54
C THR A 401 -17.56 1.61 -16.64
N PRO A 402 -17.83 2.92 -16.68
CA PRO A 402 -16.80 3.94 -16.59
C PRO A 402 -15.93 3.74 -15.32
N VAL A 403 -14.62 3.81 -15.43
CA VAL A 403 -13.70 3.52 -14.31
C VAL A 403 -13.92 4.46 -13.12
N GLU A 404 -14.34 5.69 -13.38
CA GLU A 404 -14.66 6.70 -12.37
C GLU A 404 -15.89 6.32 -11.51
N GLN A 405 -16.71 5.41 -12.00
CA GLN A 405 -17.89 4.88 -11.29
C GLN A 405 -17.58 3.59 -10.51
N VAL A 406 -16.43 2.98 -10.74
CA VAL A 406 -16.00 1.79 -10.01
C VAL A 406 -15.25 2.23 -8.76
N PRO A 407 -15.78 2.03 -7.55
CA PRO A 407 -15.08 2.40 -6.33
C PRO A 407 -13.81 1.54 -6.18
N THR A 408 -12.89 1.99 -5.35
CA THR A 408 -11.79 1.12 -4.92
C THR A 408 -12.19 0.31 -3.69
N ALA A 409 -11.57 -0.85 -3.47
CA ALA A 409 -11.82 -1.68 -2.29
C ALA A 409 -11.50 -0.91 -1.00
N SER A 410 -12.27 -1.13 0.07
CA SER A 410 -12.09 -0.46 1.36
C SER A 410 -10.76 -0.82 2.03
N TYR A 411 -10.15 0.13 2.71
CA TYR A 411 -9.02 -0.11 3.60
C TYR A 411 -9.49 -0.55 4.98
N ARG A 412 -8.66 -1.33 5.67
CA ARG A 412 -8.88 -1.77 7.05
C ARG A 412 -7.56 -1.79 7.80
N ALA A 413 -7.58 -1.43 9.07
CA ALA A 413 -6.43 -1.64 9.94
C ALA A 413 -6.22 -3.15 10.22
N PRO A 414 -4.97 -3.59 10.33
CA PRO A 414 -3.73 -2.83 10.18
C PRO A 414 -3.42 -2.52 8.72
N VAL A 415 -3.07 -1.27 8.39
CA VAL A 415 -2.70 -0.87 7.03
C VAL A 415 -1.21 -1.09 6.71
N ARG A 416 -0.46 -1.53 7.69
CA ARG A 416 0.93 -2.03 7.60
C ARG A 416 1.00 -3.38 8.29
N PRO A 417 1.87 -4.31 7.83
CA PRO A 417 2.04 -5.59 8.49
C PRO A 417 2.48 -5.41 9.94
N VAL A 418 1.83 -6.12 10.85
CA VAL A 418 2.24 -6.20 12.24
C VAL A 418 2.63 -7.66 12.51
N PRO A 419 3.88 -7.92 12.95
CA PRO A 419 4.30 -9.27 13.27
C PRO A 419 3.42 -9.91 14.34
N LEU A 420 2.94 -11.14 14.10
CA LEU A 420 2.04 -11.84 15.03
C LEU A 420 2.62 -11.97 16.45
N ARG A 421 3.94 -12.13 16.57
CA ARG A 421 4.61 -12.17 17.87
C ARG A 421 4.36 -10.90 18.71
N LEU A 422 4.33 -9.73 18.06
CA LEU A 422 4.09 -8.45 18.74
C LEU A 422 2.62 -8.24 19.09
N LEU A 423 1.70 -8.90 18.39
CA LEU A 423 0.28 -8.91 18.73
C LEU A 423 -0.01 -9.93 19.85
N ALA A 424 0.74 -11.04 19.89
CA ALA A 424 0.60 -12.04 20.95
C ALA A 424 0.98 -11.51 22.33
N ASP A 425 1.92 -10.57 22.38
CA ASP A 425 2.38 -9.93 23.62
C ASP A 425 1.53 -8.71 24.04
N TRP A 426 0.43 -8.43 23.31
CA TRP A 426 -0.46 -7.34 23.64
C TRP A 426 -1.23 -7.62 24.93
N GLU A 427 -1.04 -6.76 25.93
CA GLU A 427 -1.75 -6.84 27.20
C GLU A 427 -3.12 -6.16 27.11
N GLU A 428 -4.18 -6.93 27.36
CA GLU A 428 -5.52 -6.40 27.46
C GLU A 428 -5.81 -5.95 28.90
N GLY A 429 -6.51 -4.81 29.04
CA GLY A 429 -6.96 -4.34 30.35
C GLY A 429 -7.94 -5.32 31.03
N ALA A 430 -7.90 -5.43 32.34
CA ALA A 430 -8.78 -6.34 33.11
C ALA A 430 -10.27 -6.10 32.80
N ALA A 431 -10.69 -4.87 32.59
CA ALA A 431 -12.06 -4.52 32.21
C ALA A 431 -12.45 -4.99 30.81
N MET A 432 -11.49 -5.02 29.88
CA MET A 432 -11.66 -5.60 28.54
C MET A 432 -11.86 -7.11 28.65
N ILE A 433 -10.97 -7.80 29.35
CA ILE A 433 -11.03 -9.26 29.56
C ILE A 433 -12.37 -9.66 30.22
N ALA A 434 -12.79 -8.96 31.28
CA ALA A 434 -14.02 -9.25 31.97
C ALA A 434 -15.30 -9.06 31.15
N GLY A 435 -15.26 -8.19 30.14
CA GLY A 435 -16.39 -7.91 29.27
C GLY A 435 -16.25 -8.46 27.84
N TRP A 436 -15.27 -9.29 27.60
CA TRP A 436 -14.84 -9.67 26.26
C TRP A 436 -15.96 -10.35 25.45
N ASP A 437 -16.65 -11.32 26.04
CA ASP A 437 -17.78 -12.06 25.47
C ASP A 437 -19.00 -11.19 25.16
N VAL A 438 -19.19 -10.11 25.92
CA VAL A 438 -20.31 -9.17 25.74
C VAL A 438 -19.94 -8.04 24.80
N TRP A 439 -18.75 -7.46 24.99
CA TRP A 439 -18.36 -6.23 24.30
C TRP A 439 -18.08 -6.44 22.82
N PHE A 440 -17.49 -7.56 22.42
CA PHE A 440 -17.27 -7.88 21.02
C PHE A 440 -18.48 -8.49 20.31
N GLY A 441 -19.59 -8.73 21.02
CA GLY A 441 -20.77 -9.37 20.45
C GLY A 441 -20.50 -10.76 19.89
N ILE A 442 -19.42 -11.39 20.33
CA ILE A 442 -18.93 -12.68 19.86
C ILE A 442 -19.76 -13.86 20.41
N PRO A 443 -20.50 -13.74 21.54
CA PRO A 443 -21.31 -14.84 22.04
C PRO A 443 -22.24 -15.46 20.99
N THR A 444 -22.48 -14.77 19.88
CA THR A 444 -23.41 -15.22 18.86
C THR A 444 -22.78 -16.12 17.79
N GLN A 445 -21.49 -16.38 17.80
CA GLN A 445 -20.82 -17.05 16.68
C GLN A 445 -20.22 -18.42 17.01
N TRP A 446 -19.76 -18.66 18.23
CA TRP A 446 -19.20 -19.95 18.65
C TRP A 446 -19.23 -20.13 20.17
N THR A 447 -19.21 -21.38 20.60
CA THR A 447 -19.06 -21.75 22.01
C THR A 447 -17.56 -21.69 22.38
N PRO A 448 -17.16 -20.96 23.42
CA PRO A 448 -15.78 -20.99 23.89
C PRO A 448 -15.34 -22.43 24.20
N TYR A 449 -14.19 -22.83 23.68
CA TYR A 449 -13.70 -24.21 23.82
C TYR A 449 -13.65 -24.69 25.28
N ALA A 450 -13.33 -23.79 26.22
CA ALA A 450 -13.22 -24.10 27.63
C ALA A 450 -14.54 -24.56 28.28
N ILE A 451 -15.69 -24.18 27.69
CA ILE A 451 -17.02 -24.54 28.25
C ILE A 451 -17.71 -25.66 27.46
N VAL A 452 -17.13 -26.11 26.33
CA VAL A 452 -17.69 -27.21 25.56
C VAL A 452 -17.79 -28.46 26.40
N GLY A 453 -18.99 -29.07 26.44
CA GLY A 453 -19.29 -30.24 27.26
C GLY A 453 -19.51 -29.95 28.72
N THR A 454 -19.54 -28.70 29.18
CA THR A 454 -19.85 -28.29 30.54
C THR A 454 -21.32 -27.82 30.68
N PRO A 455 -21.88 -27.72 31.90
CA PRO A 455 -23.20 -27.14 32.09
C PRO A 455 -23.35 -25.70 31.61
N GLU A 456 -22.25 -24.95 31.61
CA GLU A 456 -22.19 -23.55 31.14
C GLU A 456 -22.42 -23.43 29.63
N GLU A 457 -22.15 -24.48 28.89
CA GLU A 457 -22.44 -24.51 27.42
C GLU A 457 -23.93 -24.36 27.16
N ALA A 458 -24.78 -25.03 27.93
CA ALA A 458 -26.23 -24.96 27.78
C ALA A 458 -26.77 -23.54 28.03
N GLU A 459 -26.22 -22.84 29.04
CA GLU A 459 -26.54 -21.45 29.31
C GLU A 459 -26.08 -20.56 28.17
N HIS A 460 -24.86 -20.74 27.70
CA HIS A 460 -24.30 -20.01 26.55
C HIS A 460 -25.15 -20.18 25.29
N VAL A 461 -25.51 -21.42 24.96
CA VAL A 461 -26.37 -21.73 23.79
C VAL A 461 -27.76 -21.12 23.93
N SER A 462 -28.31 -21.03 25.16
CA SER A 462 -29.61 -20.37 25.38
C SER A 462 -29.59 -18.88 25.11
N ILE A 463 -28.46 -18.24 25.41
CA ILE A 463 -28.26 -16.80 25.17
C ILE A 463 -28.04 -16.51 23.68
N VAL A 464 -27.30 -17.35 22.98
CA VAL A 464 -26.87 -17.10 21.57
C VAL A 464 -27.73 -17.78 20.52
N GLY A 465 -28.73 -18.57 20.91
CA GLY A 465 -29.68 -19.14 19.96
C GLY A 465 -29.21 -20.38 19.19
N GLY A 466 -28.22 -21.11 19.64
CA GLY A 466 -27.96 -22.48 19.21
C GLY A 466 -27.11 -22.67 17.93
N TYR A 467 -26.34 -21.70 17.49
CA TYR A 467 -25.50 -21.81 16.29
C TYR A 467 -24.00 -22.01 16.56
N SER A 468 -23.64 -22.67 17.60
CA SER A 468 -22.31 -22.53 18.18
C SER A 468 -21.36 -23.71 18.01
N HIS A 469 -21.71 -24.74 17.26
CA HIS A 469 -20.79 -25.82 16.91
C HIS A 469 -20.24 -25.63 15.50
N VAL A 470 -18.98 -25.23 15.38
CA VAL A 470 -18.19 -25.33 14.16
C VAL A 470 -17.04 -26.28 14.42
#